data_732c419d520c5b549df20130901630ba
#
_entry.id   732c419d520c5b549df20130901630ba
#
_cell.length_a   1.000
_cell.length_b   1.000
_cell.length_c   1.000
_cell.angle_alpha   90.00
_cell.angle_beta   90.00
_cell.angle_gamma   90.00
#
_symmetry.space_group_name_H-M   'P 1'
#
loop_
_entity.id
_entity.type
_entity.pdbx_description
1 polymer ?
#
loop_
_entity_poly.entity_id
_entity_poly.type
_entity_poly.pdbx_seq_one_letter_code
_entity_poly.pdbx_strand_id
1 'polypeptide(L)'
;MTRRCHILSFLLAMVIAPQALAHAQAAPFRWHGAVAPGAAVEIKGVNGNVVAGRADGHEVEVVAEKRARRSDPESVTIEVVPHGDGVTICAVYPNGDGGRANECAPGEGGRMNVRDNDVTVDFTVKVPPGVRFIGRTVNGDVEAQQIGAAVSLKTVNGSVTFSTSASGDASTVNGSIRGNLGRTDWADTLEFNTVNGSVVLTLPNDVNTDVKAQTANGDISTDFPLTVTGRWSRCRLEGTIGGGGRMLSIETVNGGITLKRP
;
A
#
# COMPACT_ATOMS: atom_id res chain seq x y z
N MET A 1 -60.22 7.75 64.07
CA MET A 1 -59.58 8.62 63.08
C MET A 1 -58.12 8.20 62.95
N THR A 2 -57.80 7.32 62.01
CA THR A 2 -56.44 6.77 61.77
C THR A 2 -55.91 7.31 60.45
N ARG A 3 -54.97 8.21 60.51
CA ARG A 3 -54.29 8.77 59.32
C ARG A 3 -53.21 7.76 58.89
N ARG A 4 -53.34 7.25 57.66
CA ARG A 4 -52.28 6.44 56.98
C ARG A 4 -51.30 7.36 56.29
N CYS A 5 -50.02 7.22 56.63
CA CYS A 5 -48.91 7.93 55.99
C CYS A 5 -48.44 7.07 54.78
N HIS A 6 -48.55 7.64 53.55
CA HIS A 6 -48.03 7.01 52.34
C HIS A 6 -46.58 7.49 52.12
N ILE A 7 -45.64 6.52 52.21
CA ILE A 7 -44.24 6.74 51.86
C ILE A 7 -44.11 6.53 50.34
N LEU A 8 -43.81 7.62 49.63
CA LEU A 8 -43.53 7.60 48.19
C LEU A 8 -42.04 7.25 48.01
N SER A 9 -41.71 6.01 47.58
CA SER A 9 -40.37 5.62 47.22
C SER A 9 -40.06 6.10 45.81
N PHE A 10 -39.15 7.08 45.67
CA PHE A 10 -38.58 7.46 44.40
C PHE A 10 -37.47 6.48 44.02
N LEU A 11 -37.70 5.66 43.00
CA LEU A 11 -36.69 4.86 42.33
C LEU A 11 -35.92 5.76 41.35
N LEU A 12 -34.68 6.12 41.71
CA LEU A 12 -33.74 6.82 40.86
C LEU A 12 -33.15 5.84 39.84
N ALA A 13 -33.67 5.82 38.62
CA ALA A 13 -33.09 5.03 37.52
C ALA A 13 -31.79 5.67 37.05
N MET A 14 -30.68 5.05 37.38
CA MET A 14 -29.36 5.46 36.92
C MET A 14 -29.17 5.04 35.45
N VAL A 15 -29.32 5.97 34.52
CA VAL A 15 -29.07 5.77 33.10
C VAL A 15 -27.55 5.74 32.91
N ILE A 16 -26.98 4.52 32.73
CA ILE A 16 -25.57 4.35 32.32
C ILE A 16 -25.52 4.58 30.81
N ALA A 17 -25.11 5.78 30.41
CA ALA A 17 -24.79 6.06 29.01
C ALA A 17 -23.53 5.27 28.59
N PRO A 18 -23.52 4.60 27.42
CA PRO A 18 -22.33 3.97 26.92
C PRO A 18 -21.27 5.02 26.65
N GLN A 19 -20.14 4.97 27.34
CA GLN A 19 -18.98 5.79 27.05
C GLN A 19 -18.36 5.26 25.77
N ALA A 20 -18.51 5.98 24.66
CA ALA A 20 -17.75 5.74 23.45
C ALA A 20 -16.27 5.94 23.78
N LEU A 21 -15.45 4.91 23.57
CA LEU A 21 -13.99 5.00 23.68
C LEU A 21 -13.51 6.02 22.64
N ALA A 22 -13.20 7.23 23.07
CA ALA A 22 -12.61 8.25 22.23
C ALA A 22 -11.20 7.78 21.85
N HIS A 23 -10.96 7.59 20.56
CA HIS A 23 -9.61 7.36 20.05
C HIS A 23 -8.85 8.68 20.11
N ALA A 24 -7.66 8.69 20.66
CA ALA A 24 -6.79 9.86 20.61
C ALA A 24 -6.36 10.08 19.14
N GLN A 25 -6.67 11.24 18.61
CA GLN A 25 -6.33 11.65 17.26
C GLN A 25 -5.54 12.94 17.33
N ALA A 26 -4.34 12.91 16.74
CA ALA A 26 -3.49 14.09 16.60
C ALA A 26 -3.95 14.96 15.42
N ALA A 27 -3.49 16.22 15.39
CA ALA A 27 -3.69 17.05 14.22
C ALA A 27 -2.99 16.41 12.99
N PRO A 28 -3.63 16.39 11.80
CA PRO A 28 -3.03 15.81 10.62
C PRO A 28 -1.74 16.53 10.23
N PHE A 29 -0.68 15.77 9.96
CA PHE A 29 0.51 16.29 9.30
C PHE A 29 0.16 16.61 7.84
N ARG A 30 0.65 17.75 7.34
CA ARG A 30 0.47 18.16 5.94
C ARG A 30 1.79 18.63 5.36
N TRP A 31 2.11 18.15 4.18
CA TRP A 31 3.26 18.56 3.41
C TRP A 31 2.88 18.74 1.95
N HIS A 32 3.44 19.72 1.29
CA HIS A 32 3.37 19.89 -0.15
C HIS A 32 4.72 20.37 -0.68
N GLY A 33 5.02 20.00 -1.91
CA GLY A 33 6.28 20.38 -2.54
C GLY A 33 6.37 19.94 -3.99
N ALA A 34 7.17 20.67 -4.74
CA ALA A 34 7.45 20.34 -6.13
C ALA A 34 8.45 19.18 -6.21
N VAL A 35 8.10 18.16 -6.97
CA VAL A 35 8.97 17.03 -7.31
C VAL A 35 9.07 17.00 -8.83
N ALA A 36 10.30 16.94 -9.34
CA ALA A 36 10.54 16.99 -10.77
C ALA A 36 9.96 15.76 -11.49
N PRO A 37 9.45 15.90 -12.72
CA PRO A 37 9.09 14.74 -13.55
C PRO A 37 10.27 13.75 -13.67
N GLY A 38 9.98 12.45 -13.54
CA GLY A 38 10.99 11.39 -13.48
C GLY A 38 11.56 11.11 -12.10
N ALA A 39 11.49 12.06 -11.16
CA ALA A 39 11.81 11.82 -9.76
C ALA A 39 10.65 11.11 -9.04
N ALA A 40 10.85 10.71 -7.78
CA ALA A 40 9.89 9.93 -7.02
C ALA A 40 9.44 10.65 -5.74
N VAL A 41 8.18 10.44 -5.37
CA VAL A 41 7.72 10.57 -4.00
C VAL A 41 7.62 9.18 -3.38
N GLU A 42 8.35 8.95 -2.29
CA GLU A 42 8.35 7.70 -1.55
C GLU A 42 7.69 7.88 -0.18
N ILE A 43 6.74 7.02 0.14
CA ILE A 43 6.09 6.95 1.46
C ILE A 43 6.50 5.66 2.16
N LYS A 44 6.96 5.79 3.41
CA LYS A 44 7.31 4.66 4.27
C LYS A 44 6.47 4.67 5.54
N GLY A 45 5.44 3.84 5.57
CA GLY A 45 4.62 3.54 6.74
C GLY A 45 5.09 2.29 7.47
N VAL A 46 4.48 2.04 8.63
CA VAL A 46 4.58 0.77 9.36
C VAL A 46 3.18 0.24 9.65
N ASN A 47 2.40 0.96 10.45
CA ASN A 47 1.01 0.63 10.75
C ASN A 47 0.12 1.69 10.10
N GLY A 48 -0.74 1.27 9.20
CA GLY A 48 -1.68 2.13 8.48
C GLY A 48 -1.57 1.99 6.97
N ASN A 49 -2.54 2.56 6.29
CA ASN A 49 -2.68 2.48 4.86
C ASN A 49 -1.90 3.60 4.15
N VAL A 50 -1.53 3.32 2.92
CA VAL A 50 -0.94 4.32 2.02
C VAL A 50 -1.84 4.41 0.79
N VAL A 51 -2.51 5.55 0.62
CA VAL A 51 -3.43 5.80 -0.49
C VAL A 51 -2.90 6.94 -1.35
N ALA A 52 -2.60 6.66 -2.60
CA ALA A 52 -2.14 7.65 -3.56
C ALA A 52 -3.15 7.80 -4.70
N GLY A 53 -3.30 9.03 -5.17
CA GLY A 53 -4.11 9.35 -6.33
C GLY A 53 -3.50 10.48 -7.15
N ARG A 54 -4.02 10.67 -8.36
CA ARG A 54 -3.56 11.75 -9.22
C ARG A 54 -3.81 13.12 -8.58
N ALA A 55 -2.82 14.00 -8.65
CA ALA A 55 -2.97 15.42 -8.33
C ALA A 55 -3.59 16.19 -9.51
N ASP A 56 -4.38 17.20 -9.19
CA ASP A 56 -4.88 18.16 -10.18
C ASP A 56 -3.84 19.24 -10.51
N GLY A 57 -2.89 19.46 -9.59
CA GLY A 57 -1.81 20.46 -9.69
C GLY A 57 -0.46 19.87 -10.07
N HIS A 58 0.58 20.68 -9.86
CA HIS A 58 1.98 20.34 -10.16
C HIS A 58 2.81 19.98 -8.94
N GLU A 59 2.24 20.09 -7.74
CA GLU A 59 2.91 19.75 -6.48
C GLU A 59 2.40 18.40 -5.93
N VAL A 60 3.29 17.71 -5.27
CA VAL A 60 2.92 16.55 -4.45
C VAL A 60 2.30 17.08 -3.17
N GLU A 61 1.18 16.51 -2.77
CA GLU A 61 0.55 16.78 -1.48
C GLU A 61 0.51 15.51 -0.67
N VAL A 62 0.89 15.59 0.61
CA VAL A 62 0.87 14.47 1.55
C VAL A 62 0.15 14.89 2.82
N VAL A 63 -0.83 14.08 3.20
CA VAL A 63 -1.50 14.18 4.49
C VAL A 63 -1.25 12.89 5.25
N ALA A 64 -0.81 12.98 6.50
CA ALA A 64 -0.67 11.83 7.39
C ALA A 64 -1.56 12.03 8.63
N GLU A 65 -2.46 11.10 8.83
CA GLU A 65 -3.38 11.08 9.98
C GLU A 65 -2.92 10.03 10.99
N LYS A 66 -2.66 10.47 12.22
CA LYS A 66 -2.19 9.63 13.31
C LYS A 66 -3.32 9.29 14.27
N ARG A 67 -3.49 8.01 14.59
CA ARG A 67 -4.50 7.51 15.53
C ARG A 67 -3.91 6.43 16.42
N ALA A 68 -4.32 6.37 17.68
CA ALA A 68 -3.93 5.31 18.59
C ALA A 68 -5.05 5.01 19.60
N ARG A 69 -4.98 3.83 20.22
CA ARG A 69 -5.88 3.44 21.31
C ARG A 69 -5.23 3.61 22.68
N ARG A 70 -3.93 3.34 22.80
CA ARG A 70 -3.18 3.34 24.06
C ARG A 70 -1.96 4.24 24.01
N SER A 71 -1.25 4.24 22.90
CA SER A 71 -0.06 5.07 22.70
C SER A 71 -0.44 6.53 22.44
N ASP A 72 0.50 7.43 22.68
CA ASP A 72 0.35 8.81 22.27
C ASP A 72 0.59 8.93 20.75
N PRO A 73 -0.38 9.42 19.96
CA PRO A 73 -0.18 9.64 18.53
C PRO A 73 0.97 10.59 18.20
N GLU A 74 1.29 11.54 19.09
CA GLU A 74 2.42 12.46 18.91
C GLU A 74 3.79 11.80 19.13
N SER A 75 3.83 10.59 19.68
CA SER A 75 5.07 9.81 19.78
C SER A 75 5.66 9.41 18.43
N VAL A 76 4.86 9.39 17.35
CA VAL A 76 5.31 9.12 15.98
C VAL A 76 5.51 10.42 15.24
N THR A 77 6.72 10.65 14.74
CA THR A 77 7.06 11.82 13.92
C THR A 77 6.96 11.49 12.43
N ILE A 78 6.56 12.48 11.62
CA ILE A 78 6.62 12.36 10.16
C ILE A 78 7.84 13.13 9.68
N GLU A 79 8.81 12.41 9.14
CA GLU A 79 10.06 12.97 8.63
C GLU A 79 10.00 13.09 7.11
N VAL A 80 10.51 14.21 6.60
CA VAL A 80 10.62 14.50 5.15
C VAL A 80 12.09 14.60 4.81
N VAL A 81 12.56 13.72 3.94
CA VAL A 81 13.96 13.62 3.51
C VAL A 81 14.05 13.88 2.01
N PRO A 82 14.38 15.11 1.58
CA PRO A 82 14.69 15.40 0.17
C PRO A 82 16.02 14.74 -0.24
N HIS A 83 16.08 14.24 -1.47
CA HIS A 83 17.30 13.65 -2.06
C HIS A 83 17.33 13.85 -3.57
N GLY A 84 18.44 13.46 -4.24
CA GLY A 84 18.62 13.73 -5.67
C GLY A 84 17.56 13.12 -6.58
N ASP A 85 16.95 11.99 -6.18
CA ASP A 85 15.92 11.28 -6.96
C ASP A 85 14.48 11.60 -6.53
N GLY A 86 14.29 12.59 -5.62
CA GLY A 86 12.96 12.99 -5.16
C GLY A 86 12.86 13.28 -3.67
N VAL A 87 11.81 12.77 -3.03
CA VAL A 87 11.55 12.96 -1.60
C VAL A 87 11.04 11.65 -0.98
N THR A 88 11.57 11.32 0.21
CA THR A 88 11.08 10.22 1.04
C THR A 88 10.41 10.78 2.28
N ILE A 89 9.22 10.30 2.60
CA ILE A 89 8.42 10.70 3.77
C ILE A 89 8.11 9.46 4.59
N CYS A 90 8.56 9.45 5.85
CA CYS A 90 8.45 8.30 6.74
C CYS A 90 7.64 8.60 7.99
N ALA A 91 6.86 7.62 8.45
CA ALA A 91 6.39 7.58 9.82
C ALA A 91 7.49 6.98 10.71
N VAL A 92 8.15 7.80 11.53
CA VAL A 92 9.25 7.40 12.40
C VAL A 92 8.72 7.18 13.81
N TYR A 93 8.75 5.93 14.24
CA TYR A 93 8.28 5.51 15.56
C TYR A 93 9.38 5.66 16.60
N PRO A 94 9.03 5.86 17.88
CA PRO A 94 10.03 5.90 18.95
C PRO A 94 10.75 4.55 19.06
N ASN A 95 12.02 4.58 19.43
CA ASN A 95 12.80 3.37 19.68
C ASN A 95 12.46 2.82 21.07
N GLY A 96 11.82 1.66 21.12
CA GLY A 96 11.25 1.09 22.35
C GLY A 96 12.24 0.42 23.30
N ASP A 97 13.49 0.18 22.90
CA ASP A 97 14.43 -0.64 23.66
C ASP A 97 15.80 -0.01 23.94
N GLY A 98 15.94 1.32 23.72
CA GLY A 98 17.21 2.03 23.92
C GLY A 98 18.34 1.60 22.97
N GLY A 99 18.04 0.79 21.95
CA GLY A 99 18.95 0.42 20.89
C GLY A 99 19.23 1.55 19.89
N ARG A 100 19.68 1.21 18.69
CA ARG A 100 19.93 2.18 17.63
C ARG A 100 18.62 2.88 17.22
N ALA A 101 18.66 4.20 17.11
CA ALA A 101 17.51 5.02 16.73
C ALA A 101 16.88 4.57 15.39
N ASN A 102 15.56 4.73 15.27
CA ASN A 102 14.86 4.65 14.00
C ASN A 102 15.25 5.83 13.13
N GLU A 103 15.33 5.60 11.82
CA GLU A 103 15.86 6.57 10.86
C GLU A 103 15.09 6.48 9.55
N CYS A 104 14.68 7.63 9.02
CA CYS A 104 14.11 7.77 7.69
C CYS A 104 15.23 7.92 6.65
N ALA A 105 15.26 7.06 5.64
CA ALA A 105 16.18 7.19 4.51
C ALA A 105 15.55 6.67 3.22
N PRO A 106 16.00 7.13 2.03
CA PRO A 106 15.48 6.72 0.73
C PRO A 106 15.70 5.23 0.41
N GLY A 107 14.83 4.69 -0.43
CA GLY A 107 14.98 3.35 -1.02
C GLY A 107 14.93 2.24 0.05
N GLU A 108 15.85 1.31 0.01
CA GLU A 108 15.99 0.25 1.01
C GLU A 108 16.76 0.71 2.27
N GLY A 109 17.18 1.99 2.31
CA GLY A 109 17.84 2.58 3.46
C GLY A 109 16.90 2.87 4.62
N GLY A 110 17.51 3.35 5.71
CA GLY A 110 16.79 3.63 6.95
C GLY A 110 16.60 2.39 7.83
N ARG A 111 16.02 2.63 8.98
CA ARG A 111 15.72 1.59 9.97
C ARG A 111 14.42 1.92 10.68
N MET A 112 13.57 0.93 10.85
CA MET A 112 12.36 1.07 11.64
C MET A 112 12.17 -0.18 12.51
N ASN A 113 12.19 0.02 13.83
CA ASN A 113 11.86 -0.99 14.82
C ASN A 113 10.73 -0.45 15.70
N VAL A 114 9.58 -1.08 15.65
CA VAL A 114 8.39 -0.68 16.41
C VAL A 114 8.13 -1.69 17.50
N ARG A 115 8.09 -1.24 18.74
CA ARG A 115 7.77 -2.08 19.89
C ARG A 115 6.79 -1.35 20.79
N ASP A 116 5.74 -2.05 21.24
CA ASP A 116 4.74 -1.58 22.22
C ASP A 116 4.11 -0.21 21.86
N ASN A 117 3.97 0.07 20.55
CA ASN A 117 3.38 1.29 20.03
C ASN A 117 2.27 0.93 19.03
N ASP A 118 1.02 1.31 19.35
CA ASP A 118 -0.16 1.02 18.55
C ASP A 118 -0.64 2.21 17.69
N VAL A 119 0.23 3.18 17.47
CA VAL A 119 -0.08 4.31 16.58
C VAL A 119 -0.21 3.79 15.15
N THR A 120 -1.32 4.15 14.54
CA THR A 120 -1.58 3.96 13.12
C THR A 120 -1.40 5.30 12.40
N VAL A 121 -0.68 5.29 11.29
CA VAL A 121 -0.46 6.46 10.43
C VAL A 121 -0.99 6.14 9.04
N ASP A 122 -2.11 6.75 8.68
CA ASP A 122 -2.68 6.64 7.34
C ASP A 122 -2.19 7.80 6.48
N PHE A 123 -1.60 7.46 5.33
CA PHE A 123 -1.11 8.44 4.37
C PHE A 123 -2.08 8.61 3.20
N THR A 124 -2.40 9.85 2.86
CA THR A 124 -3.07 10.23 1.61
C THR A 124 -2.14 11.09 0.79
N VAL A 125 -1.89 10.69 -0.45
CA VAL A 125 -0.91 11.31 -1.34
C VAL A 125 -1.57 11.74 -2.64
N LYS A 126 -1.32 12.96 -3.09
CA LYS A 126 -1.65 13.44 -4.43
C LYS A 126 -0.37 13.54 -5.24
N VAL A 127 -0.31 12.82 -6.36
CA VAL A 127 0.89 12.66 -7.18
C VAL A 127 0.69 13.34 -8.53
N PRO A 128 1.48 14.36 -8.88
CA PRO A 128 1.43 15.02 -10.18
C PRO A 128 1.80 14.08 -11.34
N PRO A 129 1.34 14.35 -12.56
CA PRO A 129 1.77 13.62 -13.75
C PRO A 129 3.30 13.64 -13.91
N GLY A 130 3.87 12.48 -14.26
CA GLY A 130 5.31 12.32 -14.47
C GLY A 130 6.14 12.07 -13.23
N VAL A 131 5.58 12.23 -12.03
CA VAL A 131 6.24 11.88 -10.76
C VAL A 131 5.97 10.41 -10.44
N ARG A 132 7.03 9.64 -10.19
CA ARG A 132 6.94 8.24 -9.78
C ARG A 132 6.42 8.13 -8.34
N PHE A 133 5.63 7.10 -8.06
CA PHE A 133 5.13 6.85 -6.72
C PHE A 133 5.69 5.55 -6.14
N ILE A 134 6.26 5.63 -4.95
CA ILE A 134 6.76 4.49 -4.19
C ILE A 134 6.00 4.44 -2.86
N GLY A 135 5.19 3.40 -2.67
CA GLY A 135 4.38 3.22 -1.47
C GLY A 135 4.78 1.97 -0.70
N ARG A 136 5.17 2.13 0.57
CA ARG A 136 5.59 1.03 1.43
C ARG A 136 4.92 1.10 2.80
N THR A 137 4.41 -0.01 3.27
CA THR A 137 3.95 -0.18 4.66
C THR A 137 4.21 -1.60 5.14
N VAL A 138 3.97 -1.89 6.40
CA VAL A 138 4.07 -3.26 6.94
C VAL A 138 2.67 -3.80 7.23
N ASN A 139 1.86 -3.07 7.97
CA ASN A 139 0.52 -3.48 8.36
C ASN A 139 -0.50 -2.46 7.83
N GLY A 140 -0.99 -2.71 6.64
CA GLY A 140 -1.96 -1.87 5.95
C GLY A 140 -1.95 -2.11 4.44
N ASP A 141 -2.97 -1.63 3.77
CA ASP A 141 -3.09 -1.71 2.33
C ASP A 141 -2.32 -0.58 1.65
N VAL A 142 -1.84 -0.85 0.43
CA VAL A 142 -1.24 0.17 -0.43
C VAL A 142 -2.10 0.32 -1.67
N GLU A 143 -2.62 1.51 -1.86
CA GLU A 143 -3.46 1.85 -3.01
C GLU A 143 -2.85 3.01 -3.80
N ALA A 144 -2.80 2.88 -5.14
CA ALA A 144 -2.33 3.93 -6.02
C ALA A 144 -3.22 4.00 -7.27
N GLN A 145 -4.05 5.03 -7.37
CA GLN A 145 -5.03 5.13 -8.44
C GLN A 145 -4.72 6.25 -9.42
N GLN A 146 -4.84 5.93 -10.73
CA GLN A 146 -4.67 6.87 -11.83
C GLN A 146 -3.32 7.62 -11.82
N ILE A 147 -2.26 6.94 -11.40
CA ILE A 147 -0.93 7.53 -11.38
C ILE A 147 -0.42 7.69 -12.81
N GLY A 148 0.09 8.88 -13.11
CA GLY A 148 0.60 9.26 -14.45
C GLY A 148 2.04 8.82 -14.73
N ALA A 149 2.65 8.00 -13.87
CA ALA A 149 4.04 7.53 -13.98
C ALA A 149 4.18 6.14 -13.34
N ALA A 150 5.39 5.59 -13.33
CA ALA A 150 5.67 4.29 -12.76
C ALA A 150 5.37 4.25 -11.25
N VAL A 151 4.91 3.09 -10.76
CA VAL A 151 4.63 2.83 -9.35
C VAL A 151 5.43 1.63 -8.85
N SER A 152 5.87 1.69 -7.57
CA SER A 152 6.48 0.55 -6.87
C SER A 152 5.84 0.42 -5.49
N LEU A 153 5.13 -0.69 -5.24
CA LEU A 153 4.25 -0.80 -4.09
C LEU A 153 4.57 -2.05 -3.26
N LYS A 154 4.81 -1.86 -1.96
CA LYS A 154 5.18 -2.97 -1.07
C LYS A 154 4.42 -2.92 0.24
N THR A 155 3.90 -4.06 0.67
CA THR A 155 3.38 -4.25 2.03
C THR A 155 3.75 -5.63 2.54
N VAL A 156 3.53 -5.90 3.82
CA VAL A 156 3.67 -7.26 4.38
C VAL A 156 2.29 -7.84 4.69
N ASN A 157 1.49 -7.12 5.45
CA ASN A 157 0.14 -7.53 5.85
C ASN A 157 -0.88 -6.53 5.30
N GLY A 158 -1.31 -6.76 4.08
CA GLY A 158 -2.27 -5.94 3.36
C GLY A 158 -2.27 -6.24 1.87
N SER A 159 -3.26 -5.77 1.18
CA SER A 159 -3.38 -5.89 -0.26
C SER A 159 -2.77 -4.69 -0.99
N VAL A 160 -2.36 -4.92 -2.22
CA VAL A 160 -1.88 -3.87 -3.12
C VAL A 160 -2.87 -3.73 -4.27
N THR A 161 -3.36 -2.51 -4.47
CA THR A 161 -4.25 -2.21 -5.61
C THR A 161 -3.75 -0.96 -6.33
N PHE A 162 -3.58 -1.03 -7.65
CA PHE A 162 -3.12 0.14 -8.38
C PHE A 162 -3.65 0.22 -9.82
N SER A 163 -3.65 1.45 -10.32
CA SER A 163 -3.79 1.75 -11.74
C SER A 163 -2.80 2.84 -12.13
N THR A 164 -2.06 2.61 -13.20
CA THR A 164 -1.09 3.57 -13.74
C THR A 164 -1.17 3.64 -15.26
N SER A 165 -0.89 4.81 -15.82
CA SER A 165 -0.69 4.95 -17.27
C SER A 165 0.70 4.48 -17.74
N ALA A 166 1.56 4.08 -16.82
CA ALA A 166 2.91 3.58 -17.08
C ALA A 166 3.03 2.11 -16.64
N SER A 167 4.20 1.71 -16.21
CA SER A 167 4.51 0.40 -15.62
C SER A 167 4.46 0.44 -14.09
N GLY A 168 4.46 -0.73 -13.47
CA GLY A 168 4.52 -0.83 -12.00
C GLY A 168 4.86 -2.22 -11.53
N ASP A 169 5.48 -2.29 -10.36
CA ASP A 169 5.78 -3.51 -9.62
C ASP A 169 5.07 -3.50 -8.24
N ALA A 170 4.78 -4.70 -7.74
CA ALA A 170 4.11 -4.83 -6.46
C ALA A 170 4.49 -6.10 -5.72
N SER A 171 4.64 -5.99 -4.40
CA SER A 171 4.87 -7.15 -3.55
C SER A 171 4.12 -7.07 -2.23
N THR A 172 3.66 -8.22 -1.75
CA THR A 172 3.08 -8.38 -0.43
C THR A 172 3.40 -9.78 0.11
N VAL A 173 3.21 -10.01 1.40
CA VAL A 173 3.29 -11.37 1.97
C VAL A 173 1.89 -11.91 2.20
N ASN A 174 1.05 -11.18 2.91
CA ASN A 174 -0.31 -11.57 3.24
C ASN A 174 -1.30 -10.59 2.65
N GLY A 175 -1.69 -10.82 1.41
CA GLY A 175 -2.64 -10.00 0.66
C GLY A 175 -2.60 -10.28 -0.82
N SER A 176 -3.58 -9.76 -1.53
CA SER A 176 -3.68 -9.90 -2.97
C SER A 176 -3.13 -8.67 -3.69
N ILE A 177 -2.67 -8.87 -4.92
CA ILE A 177 -2.22 -7.80 -5.80
C ILE A 177 -3.23 -7.64 -6.93
N ARG A 178 -3.72 -6.42 -7.15
CA ARG A 178 -4.55 -6.03 -8.29
C ARG A 178 -3.93 -4.84 -8.99
N GLY A 179 -3.45 -5.05 -10.21
CA GLY A 179 -2.78 -4.01 -11.01
C GLY A 179 -3.45 -3.77 -12.35
N ASN A 180 -3.52 -2.51 -12.74
CA ASN A 180 -3.89 -2.10 -14.09
C ASN A 180 -2.75 -1.26 -14.67
N LEU A 181 -2.09 -1.79 -15.70
CA LEU A 181 -0.92 -1.21 -16.34
C LEU A 181 -1.32 -0.57 -17.69
N GLY A 182 -0.87 0.66 -17.91
CA GLY A 182 -1.20 1.40 -19.13
C GLY A 182 -0.17 1.31 -20.24
N ARG A 183 1.09 0.91 -19.96
CA ARG A 183 2.16 0.82 -20.93
C ARG A 183 2.84 -0.53 -20.92
N THR A 184 3.46 -0.86 -22.06
CA THR A 184 4.14 -2.14 -22.30
C THR A 184 5.65 -1.99 -22.52
N ASP A 185 6.19 -0.78 -22.40
CA ASP A 185 7.57 -0.40 -22.70
C ASP A 185 8.43 -0.17 -21.44
N TRP A 186 8.25 -1.01 -20.42
CA TRP A 186 9.07 -0.92 -19.20
C TRP A 186 10.56 -1.28 -19.44
N ALA A 187 11.44 -0.74 -18.60
CA ALA A 187 12.87 -0.86 -18.81
C ALA A 187 13.45 -2.23 -18.43
N ASP A 188 13.05 -2.75 -17.26
CA ASP A 188 13.57 -3.97 -16.65
C ASP A 188 12.46 -5.04 -16.54
N THR A 189 12.70 -6.10 -15.77
CA THR A 189 11.66 -7.07 -15.41
C THR A 189 10.64 -6.40 -14.49
N LEU A 190 9.34 -6.56 -14.81
CA LEU A 190 8.28 -6.24 -13.85
C LEU A 190 8.02 -7.45 -12.95
N GLU A 191 7.94 -7.20 -11.64
CA GLU A 191 7.79 -8.25 -10.65
C GLU A 191 6.52 -8.06 -9.81
N PHE A 192 5.75 -9.14 -9.71
CA PHE A 192 4.56 -9.21 -8.87
C PHE A 192 4.63 -10.43 -7.97
N ASN A 193 4.86 -10.20 -6.68
CA ASN A 193 5.14 -11.28 -5.73
C ASN A 193 4.20 -11.22 -4.53
N THR A 194 3.57 -12.35 -4.22
CA THR A 194 2.85 -12.53 -2.96
C THR A 194 3.09 -13.92 -2.40
N VAL A 195 2.88 -14.11 -1.10
CA VAL A 195 2.93 -15.46 -0.51
C VAL A 195 1.51 -15.99 -0.33
N ASN A 196 0.66 -15.23 0.33
CA ASN A 196 -0.73 -15.62 0.63
C ASN A 196 -1.71 -14.63 0.00
N GLY A 197 -2.03 -14.86 -1.26
CA GLY A 197 -2.97 -14.04 -2.02
C GLY A 197 -2.91 -14.30 -3.51
N SER A 198 -3.86 -13.77 -4.24
CA SER A 198 -3.93 -13.87 -5.69
C SER A 198 -3.35 -12.64 -6.37
N VAL A 199 -2.81 -12.83 -7.56
CA VAL A 199 -2.34 -11.74 -8.41
C VAL A 199 -3.28 -11.61 -9.63
N VAL A 200 -3.86 -10.44 -9.81
CA VAL A 200 -4.71 -10.11 -10.97
C VAL A 200 -4.13 -8.88 -11.65
N LEU A 201 -3.67 -9.03 -12.88
CA LEU A 201 -3.14 -7.94 -13.68
C LEU A 201 -3.99 -7.71 -14.90
N THR A 202 -4.39 -6.48 -15.14
CA THR A 202 -4.99 -6.02 -16.40
C THR A 202 -3.90 -5.34 -17.22
N LEU A 203 -3.65 -5.88 -18.42
CA LEU A 203 -2.62 -5.41 -19.33
C LEU A 203 -3.27 -4.85 -20.60
N PRO A 204 -2.66 -3.87 -21.28
CA PRO A 204 -3.16 -3.35 -22.57
C PRO A 204 -3.30 -4.47 -23.61
N ASN A 205 -4.24 -4.29 -24.55
CA ASN A 205 -4.49 -5.29 -25.61
C ASN A 205 -3.30 -5.52 -26.55
N ASP A 206 -2.44 -4.54 -26.70
CA ASP A 206 -1.25 -4.52 -27.55
C ASP A 206 0.04 -4.89 -26.81
N VAL A 207 -0.08 -5.49 -25.61
CA VAL A 207 1.08 -5.91 -24.82
C VAL A 207 1.95 -6.91 -25.56
N ASN A 208 3.27 -6.64 -25.57
CA ASN A 208 4.31 -7.53 -26.05
C ASN A 208 5.25 -7.82 -24.87
N THR A 209 5.29 -9.05 -24.39
CA THR A 209 6.08 -9.42 -23.19
C THR A 209 6.34 -10.92 -23.15
N ASP A 210 7.47 -11.28 -22.57
CA ASP A 210 7.74 -12.64 -22.12
C ASP A 210 7.21 -12.80 -20.70
N VAL A 211 6.41 -13.83 -20.46
CA VAL A 211 5.71 -14.04 -19.19
C VAL A 211 6.30 -15.26 -18.50
N LYS A 212 6.64 -15.10 -17.22
CA LYS A 212 6.91 -16.17 -16.30
C LYS A 212 5.97 -16.06 -15.11
N ALA A 213 5.03 -16.98 -15.01
CA ALA A 213 4.07 -17.01 -13.89
C ALA A 213 4.17 -18.36 -13.17
N GLN A 214 4.20 -18.32 -11.84
CA GLN A 214 4.33 -19.50 -11.01
C GLN A 214 3.49 -19.37 -9.73
N THR A 215 2.77 -20.45 -9.41
CA THR A 215 2.09 -20.61 -8.11
C THR A 215 2.40 -22.00 -7.56
N ALA A 216 2.41 -22.16 -6.23
CA ALA A 216 2.52 -23.49 -5.63
C ALA A 216 1.12 -24.11 -5.42
N ASN A 217 0.17 -23.31 -4.93
CA ASN A 217 -1.19 -23.75 -4.64
C ASN A 217 -2.20 -22.79 -5.27
N GLY A 218 -2.54 -23.03 -6.53
CA GLY A 218 -3.50 -22.22 -7.28
C GLY A 218 -3.47 -22.53 -8.77
N ASP A 219 -4.24 -21.79 -9.52
CA ASP A 219 -4.34 -21.91 -10.98
C ASP A 219 -3.85 -20.63 -11.66
N ILE A 220 -3.28 -20.77 -12.87
CA ILE A 220 -2.89 -19.65 -13.71
C ILE A 220 -3.84 -19.56 -14.89
N SER A 221 -4.42 -18.39 -15.09
CA SER A 221 -5.32 -18.09 -16.20
C SER A 221 -4.91 -16.82 -16.95
N THR A 222 -5.20 -16.75 -18.23
CA THR A 222 -4.92 -15.59 -19.08
C THR A 222 -5.93 -15.45 -20.19
N ASP A 223 -6.33 -14.21 -20.48
CA ASP A 223 -7.17 -13.84 -21.63
C ASP A 223 -6.34 -13.63 -22.90
N PHE A 224 -5.00 -13.60 -22.78
CA PHE A 224 -4.11 -13.37 -23.91
C PHE A 224 -3.76 -14.69 -24.62
N PRO A 225 -3.69 -14.69 -25.97
CA PRO A 225 -3.08 -15.79 -26.68
C PRO A 225 -1.60 -15.86 -26.36
N LEU A 226 -1.13 -17.04 -25.97
CA LEU A 226 0.25 -17.29 -25.59
C LEU A 226 0.92 -18.26 -26.55
N THR A 227 2.15 -17.95 -26.96
CA THR A 227 3.06 -18.93 -27.51
C THR A 227 3.86 -19.52 -26.35
N VAL A 228 3.59 -20.79 -26.03
CA VAL A 228 4.28 -21.48 -24.94
C VAL A 228 5.71 -21.80 -25.40
N THR A 229 6.71 -21.26 -24.69
CA THR A 229 8.13 -21.47 -25.00
C THR A 229 8.81 -22.42 -24.01
N GLY A 230 8.17 -22.72 -22.87
CA GLY A 230 8.68 -23.55 -21.80
C GLY A 230 7.68 -24.59 -21.31
N ARG A 231 7.63 -24.80 -19.98
CA ARG A 231 6.68 -25.73 -19.36
C ARG A 231 5.32 -25.06 -19.12
N TRP A 232 4.29 -25.73 -19.53
CA TRP A 232 2.92 -25.39 -19.18
C TRP A 232 2.38 -26.42 -18.17
N SER A 233 1.86 -25.92 -17.05
CA SER A 233 1.07 -26.72 -16.11
C SER A 233 0.04 -25.79 -15.44
N ARG A 234 -0.86 -26.30 -14.62
CA ARG A 234 -1.80 -25.48 -13.84
C ARG A 234 -1.10 -24.42 -12.98
N CYS A 235 0.11 -24.72 -12.53
CA CYS A 235 0.85 -23.90 -11.56
C CYS A 235 2.14 -23.25 -12.14
N ARG A 236 2.41 -23.41 -13.46
CA ARG A 236 3.56 -22.78 -14.11
C ARG A 236 3.27 -22.46 -15.56
N LEU A 237 3.54 -21.23 -15.93
CA LEU A 237 3.39 -20.70 -17.27
C LEU A 237 4.69 -19.98 -17.66
N GLU A 238 5.30 -20.41 -18.76
CA GLU A 238 6.38 -19.72 -19.44
C GLU A 238 5.99 -19.58 -20.91
N GLY A 239 5.88 -18.36 -21.38
CA GLY A 239 5.43 -18.11 -22.75
C GLY A 239 5.54 -16.65 -23.14
N THR A 240 5.20 -16.38 -24.39
CA THR A 240 5.31 -15.09 -25.02
C THR A 240 3.92 -14.58 -25.41
N ILE A 241 3.60 -13.35 -25.04
CA ILE A 241 2.42 -12.62 -25.51
C ILE A 241 2.88 -11.69 -26.64
N GLY A 242 2.14 -11.70 -27.74
CA GLY A 242 2.46 -10.88 -28.92
C GLY A 242 3.84 -11.18 -29.48
N GLY A 243 4.64 -10.16 -29.71
CA GLY A 243 6.01 -10.26 -30.24
C GLY A 243 7.07 -10.63 -29.18
N GLY A 244 6.68 -10.85 -27.94
CA GLY A 244 7.62 -10.99 -26.83
C GLY A 244 8.32 -9.68 -26.45
N GLY A 245 9.36 -9.78 -25.62
CA GLY A 245 10.12 -8.61 -25.19
C GLY A 245 10.59 -8.70 -23.76
N ARG A 246 10.33 -7.67 -22.98
CA ARG A 246 10.75 -7.63 -21.58
C ARG A 246 9.94 -8.55 -20.70
N MET A 247 10.56 -9.01 -19.62
CA MET A 247 10.00 -10.03 -18.75
C MET A 247 8.91 -9.46 -17.84
N LEU A 248 7.82 -10.19 -17.72
CA LEU A 248 6.80 -10.07 -16.69
C LEU A 248 6.88 -11.31 -15.79
N SER A 249 7.38 -11.15 -14.58
CA SER A 249 7.52 -12.20 -13.57
C SER A 249 6.43 -12.11 -12.53
N ILE A 250 5.69 -13.19 -12.30
CA ILE A 250 4.58 -13.22 -11.34
C ILE A 250 4.70 -14.48 -10.49
N GLU A 251 4.80 -14.30 -9.18
CA GLU A 251 4.95 -15.43 -8.26
C GLU A 251 3.97 -15.33 -7.09
N THR A 252 3.33 -16.44 -6.77
CA THR A 252 2.59 -16.61 -5.52
C THR A 252 2.82 -18.00 -4.95
N VAL A 253 2.60 -18.17 -3.64
CA VAL A 253 2.64 -19.51 -3.05
C VAL A 253 1.21 -20.05 -2.92
N ASN A 254 0.32 -19.28 -2.32
CA ASN A 254 -1.06 -19.67 -2.06
C ASN A 254 -2.03 -18.68 -2.71
N GLY A 255 -2.43 -18.96 -3.95
CA GLY A 255 -3.38 -18.13 -4.68
C GLY A 255 -3.27 -18.32 -6.20
N GLY A 256 -4.25 -17.80 -6.92
CA GLY A 256 -4.27 -17.83 -8.37
C GLY A 256 -3.58 -16.63 -9.01
N ILE A 257 -3.16 -16.80 -10.26
CA ILE A 257 -2.61 -15.73 -11.10
C ILE A 257 -3.55 -15.55 -12.30
N THR A 258 -3.99 -14.33 -12.55
CA THR A 258 -4.85 -14.02 -13.68
C THR A 258 -4.34 -12.82 -14.46
N LEU A 259 -4.11 -13.00 -15.76
CA LEU A 259 -3.82 -11.93 -16.71
C LEU A 259 -5.07 -11.61 -17.51
N LYS A 260 -5.56 -10.39 -17.42
CA LYS A 260 -6.80 -9.91 -18.04
C LYS A 260 -6.54 -8.87 -19.12
N ARG A 261 -7.44 -8.82 -20.08
CA ARG A 261 -7.61 -7.67 -20.96
C ARG A 261 -8.47 -6.61 -20.29
N PRO A 262 -8.38 -5.32 -20.71
CA PRO A 262 -9.22 -4.23 -20.22
C PRO A 262 -10.71 -4.48 -20.46
#